data_470e7be0768d376c95b45a96336c0308
#
_entry.id   470e7be0768d376c95b45a96336c0308
#
_cell.length_a   1.000
_cell.length_b   1.000
_cell.length_c   1.000
_cell.angle_alpha   90.00
_cell.angle_beta   90.00
_cell.angle_gamma   90.00
#
_symmetry.space_group_name_H-M   'P 1'
#
loop_
_entity.id
_entity.type
_entity.pdbx_description
1 polymer ?
#
loop_
_entity_poly.entity_id
_entity_poly.type
_entity_poly.pdbx_seq_one_letter_code
_entity_poly.pdbx_strand_id
1 'polypeptide(L)'
;MADLIEEWAAQVADAELSCTLPRRWAHTQGVADCAAEVSQVLDQDASLLVAAAMLHDIGYAPRLAVTGFHPLDGARFLRDEHRADERLVRLVANHSFALHEAEERGLQDELATEFPLLEEPLLVDALVYCDMTTTPDGDRTTAQDRVAEIRSRYGDDSVVGRFIRRAAPEIFASVERVEAALAAQPR
;
A
#
# COMPACT_ATOMS: atom_id res chain seq x y z
N MET A 1 -14.25 -3.87 17.91
CA MET A 1 -14.36 -2.90 16.79
C MET A 1 -13.18 -3.00 15.85
N ALA A 2 -11.97 -3.28 16.35
CA ALA A 2 -10.78 -3.49 15.52
C ALA A 2 -11.00 -4.60 14.48
N ASP A 3 -11.45 -5.77 14.88
CA ASP A 3 -11.71 -6.92 14.00
C ASP A 3 -12.71 -6.62 12.86
N LEU A 4 -13.65 -5.68 13.07
CA LEU A 4 -14.68 -5.36 12.08
C LEU A 4 -14.15 -4.61 10.84
N ILE A 5 -13.16 -3.74 11.01
CA ILE A 5 -12.57 -3.03 9.86
C ILE A 5 -11.69 -3.96 9.04
N GLU A 6 -10.96 -4.86 9.68
CA GLU A 6 -10.10 -5.84 9.02
C GLU A 6 -10.92 -6.87 8.22
N GLU A 7 -11.99 -7.42 8.84
CA GLU A 7 -12.91 -8.33 8.18
C GLU A 7 -13.61 -7.68 6.98
N TRP A 8 -14.08 -6.44 7.14
CA TRP A 8 -14.68 -5.67 6.05
C TRP A 8 -13.69 -5.43 4.92
N ALA A 9 -12.46 -5.01 5.23
CA ALA A 9 -11.41 -4.78 4.23
C ALA A 9 -11.09 -6.06 3.45
N ALA A 10 -10.99 -7.20 4.13
CA ALA A 10 -10.77 -8.50 3.50
C ALA A 10 -11.92 -8.89 2.56
N GLN A 11 -13.18 -8.68 2.97
CA GLN A 11 -14.35 -8.97 2.13
C GLN A 11 -14.38 -8.09 0.88
N VAL A 12 -14.07 -6.80 1.01
CA VAL A 12 -14.05 -5.85 -0.11
C VAL A 12 -12.92 -6.21 -1.08
N ALA A 13 -11.72 -6.49 -0.58
CA ALA A 13 -10.58 -6.87 -1.42
C ALA A 13 -10.81 -8.23 -2.12
N ASP A 14 -11.36 -9.22 -1.43
CA ASP A 14 -11.71 -10.53 -2.02
C ASP A 14 -12.69 -10.37 -3.16
N ALA A 15 -13.75 -9.60 -2.96
CA ALA A 15 -14.79 -9.38 -3.98
C ALA A 15 -14.22 -8.76 -5.27
N GLU A 16 -13.23 -7.87 -5.15
CA GLU A 16 -12.66 -7.15 -6.30
C GLU A 16 -11.49 -7.87 -6.97
N LEU A 17 -10.65 -8.57 -6.19
CA LEU A 17 -9.34 -9.06 -6.66
C LEU A 17 -9.29 -10.58 -6.85
N SER A 18 -9.95 -11.37 -5.99
CA SER A 18 -9.67 -12.82 -5.91
C SER A 18 -9.91 -13.56 -7.24
N CYS A 19 -11.03 -13.27 -7.90
CA CYS A 19 -11.40 -13.93 -9.17
C CYS A 19 -10.72 -13.30 -10.39
N THR A 20 -10.47 -11.99 -10.37
CA THR A 20 -10.02 -11.25 -11.55
C THR A 20 -8.49 -11.13 -11.62
N LEU A 21 -7.83 -11.04 -10.48
CA LEU A 21 -6.40 -10.81 -10.34
C LEU A 21 -5.78 -11.71 -9.25
N PRO A 22 -5.79 -13.04 -9.40
CA PRO A 22 -5.41 -13.98 -8.33
C PRO A 22 -3.97 -13.76 -7.80
N ARG A 23 -3.04 -13.35 -8.64
CA ARG A 23 -1.67 -13.03 -8.22
C ARG A 23 -1.62 -11.74 -7.38
N ARG A 24 -2.42 -10.72 -7.76
CA ARG A 24 -2.57 -9.50 -6.98
C ARG A 24 -3.23 -9.78 -5.63
N TRP A 25 -4.22 -10.64 -5.64
CA TRP A 25 -4.87 -11.12 -4.42
C TRP A 25 -3.88 -11.81 -3.47
N ALA A 26 -3.02 -12.71 -3.98
CA ALA A 26 -1.97 -13.34 -3.17
C ALA A 26 -1.00 -12.30 -2.57
N HIS A 27 -0.56 -11.31 -3.36
CA HIS A 27 0.26 -10.21 -2.87
C HIS A 27 -0.44 -9.45 -1.74
N THR A 28 -1.68 -9.03 -1.96
CA THR A 28 -2.48 -8.28 -0.99
C THR A 28 -2.64 -9.04 0.34
N GLN A 29 -2.89 -10.35 0.29
CA GLN A 29 -2.93 -11.19 1.49
C GLN A 29 -1.57 -11.23 2.22
N GLY A 30 -0.46 -11.42 1.50
CA GLY A 30 0.87 -11.39 2.10
C GLY A 30 1.25 -10.05 2.72
N VAL A 31 0.80 -8.93 2.12
CA VAL A 31 0.98 -7.58 2.68
C VAL A 31 0.18 -7.41 3.97
N ALA A 32 -1.06 -7.92 4.01
CA ALA A 32 -1.89 -7.87 5.21
C ALA A 32 -1.36 -8.78 6.33
N ASP A 33 -0.84 -9.97 6.01
CA ASP A 33 -0.18 -10.84 6.99
C ASP A 33 1.06 -10.13 7.59
N CYS A 34 1.86 -9.49 6.76
CA CYS A 34 2.96 -8.65 7.23
C CYS A 34 2.49 -7.51 8.14
N ALA A 35 1.40 -6.84 7.77
CA ALA A 35 0.83 -5.75 8.56
C ALA A 35 0.36 -6.22 9.94
N ALA A 36 -0.23 -7.41 10.03
CA ALA A 36 -0.62 -8.00 11.32
C ALA A 36 0.61 -8.25 12.22
N GLU A 37 1.73 -8.70 11.66
CA GLU A 37 2.99 -8.90 12.42
C GLU A 37 3.59 -7.56 12.87
N VAL A 38 3.57 -6.54 12.01
CA VAL A 38 4.16 -5.21 12.26
C VAL A 38 3.30 -4.36 13.17
N SER A 39 2.00 -4.59 13.21
CA SER A 39 1.02 -3.79 13.94
C SER A 39 1.35 -3.56 15.43
N GLN A 40 2.13 -4.45 16.04
CA GLN A 40 2.58 -4.35 17.43
C GLN A 40 3.34 -3.05 17.77
N VAL A 41 3.85 -2.32 16.76
CA VAL A 41 4.55 -1.03 16.97
C VAL A 41 3.64 0.18 16.82
N LEU A 42 2.33 0.00 16.55
CA LEU A 42 1.40 1.07 16.17
C LEU A 42 0.25 1.32 17.16
N ASP A 43 0.21 0.61 18.28
CA ASP A 43 -0.84 0.74 19.30
C ASP A 43 -2.27 0.79 18.71
N GLN A 44 -2.93 1.95 18.80
CA GLN A 44 -4.32 2.14 18.35
C GLN A 44 -4.51 2.10 16.82
N ASP A 45 -3.45 2.24 16.04
CA ASP A 45 -3.51 2.24 14.56
C ASP A 45 -3.26 0.86 13.94
N ALA A 46 -3.10 -0.19 14.76
CA ALA A 46 -2.86 -1.56 14.33
C ALA A 46 -3.86 -2.05 13.28
N SER A 47 -5.15 -1.98 13.57
CA SER A 47 -6.19 -2.44 12.63
C SER A 47 -6.35 -1.54 11.41
N LEU A 48 -6.01 -0.27 11.52
CA LEU A 48 -5.98 0.65 10.39
C LEU A 48 -4.87 0.24 9.40
N LEU A 49 -3.68 -0.14 9.91
CA LEU A 49 -2.59 -0.66 9.08
C LEU A 49 -3.02 -1.92 8.32
N VAL A 50 -3.61 -2.91 9.02
CA VAL A 50 -4.04 -4.18 8.41
C VAL A 50 -5.09 -3.93 7.33
N ALA A 51 -6.08 -3.08 7.60
CA ALA A 51 -7.10 -2.71 6.62
C ALA A 51 -6.51 -1.97 5.40
N ALA A 52 -5.57 -1.05 5.62
CA ALA A 52 -4.88 -0.34 4.54
C ALA A 52 -4.03 -1.30 3.69
N ALA A 53 -3.31 -2.23 4.32
CA ALA A 53 -2.54 -3.28 3.66
C ALA A 53 -3.43 -4.18 2.79
N MET A 54 -4.60 -4.57 3.29
CA MET A 54 -5.56 -5.37 2.54
C MET A 54 -6.16 -4.64 1.33
N LEU A 55 -6.25 -3.31 1.37
CA LEU A 55 -6.93 -2.50 0.36
C LEU A 55 -6.00 -1.67 -0.55
N HIS A 56 -4.68 -1.62 -0.26
CA HIS A 56 -3.76 -0.69 -0.95
C HIS A 56 -3.79 -0.82 -2.47
N ASP A 57 -3.90 -2.03 -2.96
CA ASP A 57 -3.86 -2.38 -4.38
C ASP A 57 -5.24 -2.57 -5.03
N ILE A 58 -6.35 -2.26 -4.33
CA ILE A 58 -7.71 -2.54 -4.80
C ILE A 58 -8.03 -1.86 -6.13
N GLY A 59 -7.45 -0.69 -6.39
CA GLY A 59 -7.64 0.07 -7.63
C GLY A 59 -7.11 -0.62 -8.90
N TYR A 60 -6.39 -1.74 -8.78
CA TYR A 60 -6.05 -2.58 -9.94
C TYR A 60 -7.24 -3.39 -10.45
N ALA A 61 -8.33 -3.53 -9.68
CA ALA A 61 -9.51 -4.26 -10.14
C ALA A 61 -10.03 -3.65 -11.47
N PRO A 62 -10.27 -4.47 -12.51
CA PRO A 62 -10.57 -3.94 -13.85
C PRO A 62 -11.74 -2.96 -13.91
N ARG A 63 -12.76 -3.15 -13.06
CA ARG A 63 -13.92 -2.25 -13.02
C ARG A 63 -13.62 -0.89 -12.37
N LEU A 64 -12.53 -0.80 -11.59
CA LEU A 64 -12.12 0.40 -10.86
C LEU A 64 -11.10 1.23 -11.62
N ALA A 65 -10.44 0.68 -12.63
CA ALA A 65 -9.37 1.32 -13.39
C ALA A 65 -9.91 2.45 -14.31
N VAL A 66 -10.17 3.63 -13.75
CA VAL A 66 -10.67 4.82 -14.46
C VAL A 66 -9.52 5.68 -14.97
N THR A 67 -8.56 6.02 -14.11
CA THR A 67 -7.38 6.81 -14.47
C THR A 67 -6.20 5.95 -14.92
N GLY A 68 -6.22 4.66 -14.58
CA GLY A 68 -5.10 3.74 -14.73
C GLY A 68 -3.99 3.96 -13.70
N PHE A 69 -4.28 4.74 -12.65
CA PHE A 69 -3.41 4.95 -11.50
C PHE A 69 -4.11 4.38 -10.25
N HIS A 70 -3.77 3.15 -9.91
CA HIS A 70 -4.48 2.36 -8.90
C HIS A 70 -4.61 3.01 -7.51
N PRO A 71 -3.62 3.80 -6.99
CA PRO A 71 -3.80 4.45 -5.70
C PRO A 71 -4.98 5.45 -5.71
N LEU A 72 -5.10 6.23 -6.76
CA LEU A 72 -6.19 7.21 -6.93
C LEU A 72 -7.54 6.51 -7.19
N ASP A 73 -7.56 5.53 -8.10
CA ASP A 73 -8.77 4.79 -8.45
C ASP A 73 -9.31 4.01 -7.25
N GLY A 74 -8.42 3.35 -6.48
CA GLY A 74 -8.78 2.62 -5.27
C GLY A 74 -9.29 3.53 -4.15
N ALA A 75 -8.62 4.65 -3.91
CA ALA A 75 -9.05 5.61 -2.90
C ALA A 75 -10.43 6.22 -3.22
N ARG A 76 -10.67 6.58 -4.47
CA ARG A 76 -11.99 7.07 -4.92
C ARG A 76 -13.08 6.01 -4.72
N PHE A 77 -12.82 4.78 -5.10
CA PHE A 77 -13.74 3.66 -4.87
C PHE A 77 -14.10 3.51 -3.38
N LEU A 78 -13.12 3.50 -2.51
CA LEU A 78 -13.35 3.36 -1.07
C LEU A 78 -14.12 4.55 -0.49
N ARG A 79 -13.83 5.77 -0.93
CA ARG A 79 -14.54 6.98 -0.52
C ARG A 79 -15.99 6.99 -1.03
N ASP A 80 -16.19 6.77 -2.31
CA ASP A 80 -17.45 7.06 -3.00
C ASP A 80 -18.48 5.92 -2.90
N GLU A 81 -18.03 4.66 -3.01
CA GLU A 81 -18.92 3.51 -2.92
C GLU A 81 -19.04 2.97 -1.49
N HIS A 82 -17.99 3.00 -0.70
CA HIS A 82 -17.97 2.41 0.65
C HIS A 82 -18.08 3.44 1.77
N ARG A 83 -17.85 4.73 1.51
CA ARG A 83 -17.76 5.79 2.54
C ARG A 83 -16.80 5.41 3.66
N ALA A 84 -15.68 4.81 3.27
CA ALA A 84 -14.67 4.36 4.19
C ALA A 84 -14.06 5.52 4.98
N ASP A 85 -13.46 5.18 6.13
CA ASP A 85 -12.77 6.15 6.96
C ASP A 85 -11.72 6.95 6.17
N GLU A 86 -11.67 8.27 6.37
CA GLU A 86 -10.77 9.15 5.62
C GLU A 86 -9.30 8.80 5.80
N ARG A 87 -8.89 8.33 6.97
CA ARG A 87 -7.51 7.93 7.24
C ARG A 87 -7.13 6.71 6.39
N LEU A 88 -8.04 5.72 6.33
CA LEU A 88 -7.86 4.55 5.48
C LEU A 88 -7.74 4.92 4.00
N VAL A 89 -8.65 5.77 3.52
CA VAL A 89 -8.66 6.23 2.13
C VAL A 89 -7.37 6.96 1.79
N ARG A 90 -6.88 7.84 2.67
CA ARG A 90 -5.61 8.57 2.47
C ARG A 90 -4.39 7.64 2.48
N LEU A 91 -4.38 6.62 3.33
CA LEU A 91 -3.31 5.61 3.33
C LEU A 91 -3.27 4.83 2.00
N VAL A 92 -4.44 4.39 1.50
CA VAL A 92 -4.53 3.72 0.21
C VAL A 92 -4.10 4.63 -0.94
N ALA A 93 -4.52 5.91 -0.94
CA ALA A 93 -4.15 6.88 -1.96
C ALA A 93 -2.63 7.16 -2.04
N ASN A 94 -1.95 7.10 -0.89
CA ASN A 94 -0.56 7.54 -0.77
C ASN A 94 0.43 6.40 -0.48
N HIS A 95 0.00 5.13 -0.55
CA HIS A 95 0.89 4.01 -0.23
C HIS A 95 2.13 4.00 -1.13
N SER A 96 3.23 3.50 -0.56
CA SER A 96 4.49 3.29 -1.27
C SER A 96 4.98 4.47 -2.10
N PHE A 97 4.82 5.69 -1.56
CA PHE A 97 5.23 6.94 -2.21
C PHE A 97 4.51 7.23 -3.54
N ALA A 98 3.23 6.88 -3.61
CA ALA A 98 2.38 7.04 -4.81
C ALA A 98 2.43 8.45 -5.42
N LEU A 99 2.71 9.50 -4.63
CA LEU A 99 2.83 10.87 -5.11
C LEU A 99 3.92 11.03 -6.18
N HIS A 100 5.03 10.30 -6.07
CA HIS A 100 6.08 10.32 -7.11
C HIS A 100 5.61 9.67 -8.42
N GLU A 101 4.81 8.61 -8.36
CA GLU A 101 4.21 8.02 -9.56
C GLU A 101 3.12 8.92 -10.15
N ALA A 102 2.32 9.56 -9.28
CA ALA A 102 1.32 10.55 -9.70
C ALA A 102 1.95 11.71 -10.49
N GLU A 103 3.12 12.19 -10.05
CA GLU A 103 3.89 13.23 -10.76
C GLU A 103 4.29 12.77 -12.18
N GLU A 104 4.81 11.55 -12.32
CA GLU A 104 5.15 10.96 -13.63
C GLU A 104 3.94 10.80 -14.56
N ARG A 105 2.73 10.70 -13.99
CA ARG A 105 1.46 10.55 -14.69
C ARG A 105 0.72 11.88 -14.93
N GLY A 106 1.20 12.99 -14.35
CA GLY A 106 0.49 14.28 -14.38
C GLY A 106 -0.75 14.34 -13.50
N LEU A 107 -0.83 13.48 -12.45
CA LEU A 107 -1.95 13.36 -11.50
C LEU A 107 -1.59 13.86 -10.09
N GLN A 108 -0.43 14.48 -9.91
CA GLN A 108 0.07 14.90 -8.60
C GLN A 108 -0.87 15.88 -7.89
N ASP A 109 -1.31 16.93 -8.59
CA ASP A 109 -2.17 17.95 -7.99
C ASP A 109 -3.54 17.38 -7.61
N GLU A 110 -4.05 16.46 -8.43
CA GLU A 110 -5.31 15.77 -8.20
C GLU A 110 -5.23 14.86 -6.96
N LEU A 111 -4.20 14.01 -6.88
CA LEU A 111 -3.97 13.14 -5.73
C LEU A 111 -3.77 13.95 -4.43
N ALA A 112 -2.89 14.95 -4.45
CA ALA A 112 -2.56 15.75 -3.27
C ALA A 112 -3.74 16.60 -2.78
N THR A 113 -4.62 17.04 -3.68
CA THR A 113 -5.81 17.83 -3.32
C THR A 113 -6.92 16.96 -2.76
N GLU A 114 -7.19 15.81 -3.39
CA GLU A 114 -8.25 14.91 -2.94
C GLU A 114 -7.87 14.12 -1.68
N PHE A 115 -6.62 13.68 -1.58
CA PHE A 115 -6.15 12.77 -0.54
C PHE A 115 -4.83 13.24 0.07
N PRO A 116 -4.80 14.38 0.78
CA PRO A 116 -3.56 14.85 1.42
C PRO A 116 -3.07 13.84 2.46
N LEU A 117 -1.77 13.53 2.45
CA LEU A 117 -1.17 12.63 3.43
C LEU A 117 -1.01 13.37 4.76
N LEU A 118 -1.81 13.01 5.75
CA LEU A 118 -1.89 13.62 7.08
C LEU A 118 -1.63 12.62 8.22
N GLU A 119 -1.12 11.42 7.89
CA GLU A 119 -0.96 10.33 8.84
C GLU A 119 0.39 10.40 9.58
N GLU A 120 0.45 9.74 10.75
CA GLU A 120 1.68 9.60 11.51
C GLU A 120 2.77 8.89 10.70
N PRO A 121 4.02 9.38 10.72
CA PRO A 121 5.09 8.85 9.87
C PRO A 121 5.31 7.35 10.02
N LEU A 122 5.25 6.80 11.25
CA LEU A 122 5.48 5.38 11.49
C LEU A 122 4.37 4.50 10.88
N LEU A 123 3.13 4.97 10.85
CA LEU A 123 2.02 4.26 10.21
C LEU A 123 2.22 4.19 8.68
N VAL A 124 2.65 5.30 8.09
CA VAL A 124 2.98 5.37 6.65
C VAL A 124 4.16 4.45 6.33
N ASP A 125 5.23 4.53 7.12
CA ASP A 125 6.42 3.68 6.97
C ASP A 125 6.07 2.19 7.10
N ALA A 126 5.17 1.83 8.02
CA ALA A 126 4.73 0.46 8.23
C ALA A 126 3.99 -0.10 6.99
N LEU A 127 3.13 0.71 6.35
CA LEU A 127 2.48 0.29 5.10
C LEU A 127 3.48 0.11 3.97
N VAL A 128 4.45 1.04 3.82
CA VAL A 128 5.56 0.92 2.86
C VAL A 128 6.38 -0.34 3.12
N TYR A 129 6.72 -0.60 4.39
CA TYR A 129 7.45 -1.80 4.79
C TYR A 129 6.71 -3.06 4.34
N CYS A 130 5.43 -3.19 4.67
CA CYS A 130 4.65 -4.38 4.36
C CYS A 130 4.54 -4.63 2.85
N ASP A 131 4.23 -3.62 2.04
CA ASP A 131 4.16 -3.72 0.58
C ASP A 131 5.53 -4.06 -0.03
N MET A 132 6.56 -3.32 0.37
CA MET A 132 7.88 -3.40 -0.26
C MET A 132 8.75 -4.55 0.28
N THR A 133 8.28 -5.31 1.26
CA THR A 133 8.90 -6.56 1.71
C THR A 133 8.04 -7.80 1.42
N THR A 134 7.07 -7.66 0.50
CA THR A 134 6.21 -8.77 0.04
C THR A 134 6.32 -8.93 -1.48
N THR A 135 6.53 -10.17 -1.94
CA THR A 135 6.60 -10.49 -3.38
C THR A 135 5.23 -10.40 -4.05
N PRO A 136 5.15 -10.36 -5.41
CA PRO A 136 3.86 -10.44 -6.11
C PRO A 136 3.04 -11.71 -5.83
N ASP A 137 3.67 -12.73 -5.30
CA ASP A 137 3.04 -14.02 -4.98
C ASP A 137 2.68 -14.15 -3.47
N GLY A 138 2.94 -13.09 -2.69
CA GLY A 138 2.58 -13.00 -1.27
C GLY A 138 3.69 -13.46 -0.30
N ASP A 139 4.84 -13.89 -0.79
CA ASP A 139 5.96 -14.33 0.04
C ASP A 139 6.78 -13.15 0.61
N ARG A 140 7.50 -13.39 1.70
CA ARG A 140 8.43 -12.38 2.26
C ARG A 140 9.67 -12.20 1.36
N THR A 141 10.14 -10.97 1.27
CA THR A 141 11.35 -10.59 0.52
C THR A 141 12.05 -9.42 1.17
N THR A 142 13.17 -8.98 0.62
CA THR A 142 13.81 -7.71 0.99
C THR A 142 13.31 -6.56 0.12
N ALA A 143 13.33 -5.34 0.65
CA ALA A 143 12.96 -4.16 -0.15
C ALA A 143 13.90 -3.99 -1.35
N GLN A 144 15.17 -4.35 -1.22
CA GLN A 144 16.15 -4.30 -2.30
C GLN A 144 15.77 -5.25 -3.44
N ASP A 145 15.43 -6.50 -3.12
CA ASP A 145 15.01 -7.50 -4.11
C ASP A 145 13.68 -7.10 -4.75
N ARG A 146 12.75 -6.54 -3.96
CA ARG A 146 11.47 -6.05 -4.46
C ARG A 146 11.63 -4.89 -5.45
N VAL A 147 12.46 -3.90 -5.14
CA VAL A 147 12.78 -2.79 -6.06
C VAL A 147 13.46 -3.31 -7.32
N ALA A 148 14.40 -4.25 -7.19
CA ALA A 148 15.07 -4.86 -8.34
C ALA A 148 14.08 -5.64 -9.23
N GLU A 149 13.14 -6.39 -8.65
CA GLU A 149 12.10 -7.12 -9.35
C GLU A 149 11.16 -6.17 -10.12
N ILE A 150 10.68 -5.08 -9.49
CA ILE A 150 9.84 -4.08 -10.14
C ILE A 150 10.57 -3.47 -11.33
N ARG A 151 11.81 -3.04 -11.17
CA ARG A 151 12.61 -2.48 -12.26
C ARG A 151 12.83 -3.47 -13.40
N SER A 152 13.09 -4.74 -13.08
CA SER A 152 13.24 -5.80 -14.08
C SER A 152 11.93 -6.04 -14.87
N ARG A 153 10.79 -6.01 -14.19
CA ARG A 153 9.47 -6.28 -14.79
C ARG A 153 8.99 -5.15 -15.69
N TYR A 154 9.14 -3.90 -15.26
CA TYR A 154 8.59 -2.75 -15.96
C TYR A 154 9.60 -2.03 -16.86
N GLY A 155 10.91 -2.22 -16.62
CA GLY A 155 11.99 -1.50 -17.30
C GLY A 155 12.21 -0.10 -16.73
N ASP A 156 13.47 0.34 -16.70
CA ASP A 156 13.89 1.60 -16.07
C ASP A 156 13.30 2.87 -16.70
N ASP A 157 12.95 2.81 -17.99
CA ASP A 157 12.42 3.96 -18.76
C ASP A 157 10.88 4.06 -18.73
N SER A 158 10.20 3.08 -18.13
CA SER A 158 8.75 3.14 -17.92
C SER A 158 8.40 4.16 -16.82
N VAL A 159 7.14 4.57 -16.76
CA VAL A 159 6.61 5.39 -15.65
C VAL A 159 6.93 4.74 -14.30
N VAL A 160 6.61 3.44 -14.17
CA VAL A 160 6.85 2.69 -12.93
C VAL A 160 8.35 2.57 -12.63
N GLY A 161 9.19 2.32 -13.64
CA GLY A 161 10.65 2.22 -13.47
C GLY A 161 11.28 3.54 -13.01
N ARG A 162 10.86 4.68 -13.59
CA ARG A 162 11.33 6.01 -13.15
C ARG A 162 10.86 6.32 -11.72
N PHE A 163 9.58 6.05 -11.44
CA PHE A 163 9.00 6.22 -10.11
C PHE A 163 9.77 5.42 -9.06
N ILE A 164 9.90 4.11 -9.22
CA ILE A 164 10.51 3.24 -8.21
C ILE A 164 11.98 3.56 -7.97
N ARG A 165 12.73 3.94 -9.01
CA ARG A 165 14.11 4.39 -8.89
C ARG A 165 14.22 5.67 -8.04
N ARG A 166 13.27 6.61 -8.20
CA ARG A 166 13.22 7.85 -7.43
C ARG A 166 12.81 7.59 -5.98
N ALA A 167 11.83 6.71 -5.75
CA ALA A 167 11.30 6.39 -4.43
C ALA A 167 12.21 5.44 -3.62
N ALA A 168 13.09 4.68 -4.26
CA ALA A 168 13.88 3.64 -3.60
C ALA A 168 14.64 4.11 -2.34
N PRO A 169 15.31 5.27 -2.30
CA PRO A 169 15.99 5.73 -1.08
C PRO A 169 15.02 5.95 0.09
N GLU A 170 13.83 6.50 -0.19
CA GLU A 170 12.79 6.74 0.82
C GLU A 170 12.16 5.42 1.28
N ILE A 171 11.92 4.48 0.36
CA ILE A 171 11.45 3.12 0.67
C ILE A 171 12.43 2.43 1.62
N PHE A 172 13.73 2.44 1.33
CA PHE A 172 14.73 1.81 2.19
C PHE A 172 14.81 2.47 3.56
N ALA A 173 14.73 3.81 3.63
CA ALA A 173 14.70 4.53 4.89
C ALA A 173 13.44 4.21 5.74
N SER A 174 12.27 4.04 5.11
CA SER A 174 11.04 3.58 5.78
C SER A 174 11.22 2.18 6.37
N VAL A 175 11.80 1.27 5.60
CA VAL A 175 12.07 -0.10 6.05
C VAL A 175 12.99 -0.10 7.27
N GLU A 176 14.09 0.65 7.23
CA GLU A 176 15.03 0.77 8.35
C GLU A 176 14.36 1.33 9.61
N ARG A 177 13.46 2.32 9.50
CA ARG A 177 12.75 2.88 10.65
C ARG A 177 11.78 1.86 11.28
N VAL A 178 11.08 1.08 10.47
CA VAL A 178 10.17 0.03 10.98
C VAL A 178 10.96 -1.09 11.64
N GLU A 179 12.06 -1.56 11.04
CA GLU A 179 12.94 -2.57 11.65
C GLU A 179 13.50 -2.10 12.99
N ALA A 180 13.91 -0.83 13.08
CA ALA A 180 14.37 -0.24 14.34
C ALA A 180 13.25 -0.19 15.40
N ALA A 181 12.03 0.16 15.01
CA ALA A 181 10.87 0.17 15.90
C ALA A 181 10.53 -1.25 16.41
N LEU A 182 10.56 -2.24 15.53
CA LEU A 182 10.34 -3.65 15.90
C LEU A 182 11.43 -4.16 16.86
N ALA A 183 12.70 -3.81 16.62
CA ALA A 183 13.82 -4.21 17.49
C ALA A 183 13.77 -3.55 18.88
N ALA A 184 13.12 -2.40 19.01
CA ALA A 184 12.96 -1.68 20.27
C ALA A 184 11.81 -2.22 21.15
N GLN A 185 10.95 -3.10 20.63
CA GLN A 185 9.85 -3.69 21.43
C GLN A 185 10.42 -4.62 22.51
N PRO A 186 9.91 -4.51 23.75
CA PRO A 186 10.30 -5.45 24.81
C PRO A 186 9.84 -6.88 24.44
N ARG A 187 10.77 -7.81 24.62
CA ARG A 187 10.48 -9.24 24.44
C ARG A 187 9.60 -9.78 25.56
#